data_ebe67308f7ee0ea97c269e430e9b7d04
#
_entry.id   ebe67308f7ee0ea97c269e430e9b7d04
#
_cell.length_a   1.000
_cell.length_b   1.000
_cell.length_c   1.000
_cell.angle_alpha   90.00
_cell.angle_beta   90.00
_cell.angle_gamma   90.00
#
_symmetry.space_group_name_H-M   'P 1'
#
loop_
_entity.id
_entity.type
_entity.pdbx_description
1 polymer ?
#
loop_
_entity_poly.entity_id
_entity_poly.type
_entity_poly.pdbx_seq_one_letter_code
_entity_poly.pdbx_strand_id
1 'polypeptide(L)'
;MKKLLSVFLAVVLMAVAVLPSFATSDKCNCGEAPLIYVAALGSGTLTLDEGTENERTLFRPEIDEILPDLLPIVPAAVKLIADKNYEAFGDVLIGCVNSVFGELALDENGNSSDRVTCEEFHPDSADHGLDYSYYFGYDFRLDPVENAKLLHQYIQEIKEITKHDTVRFRASSMGGVVTMSYIRLYGTADIETIIFQCCPLQGTAVAGELYNGLVEIDKNALKNYASQALPELGSDLLSGVLLALIEALDIAGVWDSLLVIADDIILNLKDKVFEECLIPIFGTLPGIWSFVPDEYYESGKEFMQLDPVENAKLIEKLDCYHY
;
A
#
# COMPACT_ATOMS: atom_id res chain seq x y z
N MET A 1 -41.76 35.95 -56.20
CA MET A 1 -40.30 35.89 -56.19
C MET A 1 -39.68 36.22 -54.83
N LYS A 2 -39.99 37.36 -54.19
CA LYS A 2 -39.37 37.74 -52.88
C LYS A 2 -39.64 36.74 -51.73
N LYS A 3 -40.83 36.11 -51.65
CA LYS A 3 -41.19 35.12 -50.61
C LYS A 3 -40.48 33.80 -50.82
N LEU A 4 -40.27 33.37 -52.08
CA LEU A 4 -39.51 32.16 -52.37
C LEU A 4 -38.00 32.28 -52.03
N LEU A 5 -37.46 33.50 -52.29
CA LEU A 5 -36.06 33.78 -51.97
C LEU A 5 -35.80 33.79 -50.44
N SER A 6 -36.78 34.32 -49.66
CA SER A 6 -36.68 34.33 -48.18
C SER A 6 -36.76 32.93 -47.59
N VAL A 7 -37.61 32.05 -48.15
CA VAL A 7 -37.71 30.66 -47.69
C VAL A 7 -36.43 29.88 -48.06
N PHE A 8 -35.92 30.10 -49.26
CA PHE A 8 -34.66 29.48 -49.68
C PHE A 8 -33.47 29.91 -48.81
N LEU A 9 -33.40 31.23 -48.51
CA LEU A 9 -32.34 31.76 -47.65
C LEU A 9 -32.46 31.24 -46.22
N ALA A 10 -33.69 31.07 -45.66
CA ALA A 10 -33.92 30.49 -44.35
C ALA A 10 -33.53 29.01 -44.30
N VAL A 11 -33.82 28.24 -45.36
CA VAL A 11 -33.43 26.82 -45.46
C VAL A 11 -31.90 26.67 -45.59
N VAL A 12 -31.23 27.54 -46.34
CA VAL A 12 -29.77 27.56 -46.46
C VAL A 12 -29.11 27.94 -45.13
N LEU A 13 -29.67 28.94 -44.41
CA LEU A 13 -29.19 29.34 -43.09
C LEU A 13 -29.39 28.22 -42.05
N MET A 14 -30.50 27.50 -42.08
CA MET A 14 -30.73 26.34 -41.22
C MET A 14 -29.80 25.17 -41.59
N ALA A 15 -29.55 24.90 -42.85
CA ALA A 15 -28.62 23.88 -43.31
C ALA A 15 -27.16 24.19 -42.91
N VAL A 16 -26.78 25.47 -42.89
CA VAL A 16 -25.44 25.89 -42.42
C VAL A 16 -25.33 25.82 -40.88
N ALA A 17 -26.43 26.03 -40.14
CA ALA A 17 -26.46 25.92 -38.68
C ALA A 17 -26.49 24.47 -38.18
N VAL A 18 -26.74 23.49 -39.07
CA VAL A 18 -26.73 22.05 -38.78
C VAL A 18 -25.47 21.37 -39.32
N LEU A 19 -24.49 22.12 -39.82
CA LEU A 19 -23.18 21.54 -40.00
C LEU A 19 -22.70 21.11 -38.60
N PRO A 20 -22.46 19.80 -38.38
CA PRO A 20 -21.80 19.42 -37.15
C PRO A 20 -20.54 20.27 -37.10
N SER A 21 -20.38 21.08 -36.06
CA SER A 21 -19.05 21.55 -35.69
C SER A 21 -18.24 20.28 -35.61
N PHE A 22 -17.41 20.01 -36.62
CA PHE A 22 -16.27 19.16 -36.44
C PHE A 22 -15.46 19.91 -35.40
N ALA A 23 -15.74 19.65 -34.12
CA ALA A 23 -14.79 19.91 -33.11
C ALA A 23 -13.59 19.10 -33.58
N THR A 24 -12.61 19.75 -34.14
CA THR A 24 -11.27 19.20 -34.23
C THR A 24 -10.98 18.79 -32.79
N SER A 25 -10.97 17.52 -32.54
CA SER A 25 -10.47 17.04 -31.26
C SER A 25 -9.08 17.64 -31.18
N ASP A 26 -8.86 18.56 -30.23
CA ASP A 26 -7.55 19.13 -29.96
C ASP A 26 -6.65 18.03 -29.35
N LYS A 27 -6.54 16.90 -30.07
CA LYS A 27 -5.70 15.80 -29.68
C LYS A 27 -4.25 16.24 -29.75
N CYS A 28 -3.50 15.94 -28.72
CA CYS A 28 -2.07 16.14 -28.74
C CYS A 28 -1.44 15.18 -29.78
N ASN A 29 -0.59 15.69 -30.64
CA ASN A 29 0.14 14.93 -31.66
C ASN A 29 1.66 14.96 -31.41
N CYS A 30 2.09 15.10 -30.16
CA CYS A 30 3.53 15.15 -29.83
C CYS A 30 4.26 13.81 -30.05
N GLY A 31 3.50 12.70 -30.12
CA GLY A 31 4.05 11.35 -30.28
C GLY A 31 4.48 10.68 -28.95
N GLU A 32 4.22 11.32 -27.82
CA GLU A 32 4.66 10.89 -26.48
C GLU A 32 3.44 10.79 -25.55
N ALA A 33 2.88 9.59 -25.35
CA ALA A 33 1.81 9.39 -24.38
C ALA A 33 2.28 9.68 -22.95
N PRO A 34 1.42 10.26 -22.08
CA PRO A 34 1.76 10.54 -20.68
C PRO A 34 2.21 9.29 -19.94
N LEU A 35 3.28 9.41 -19.14
CA LEU A 35 3.79 8.34 -18.32
C LEU A 35 3.22 8.45 -16.91
N ILE A 36 2.59 7.37 -16.40
CA ILE A 36 2.14 7.25 -15.02
C ILE A 36 3.06 6.28 -14.29
N TYR A 37 3.64 6.72 -13.20
CA TYR A 37 4.32 5.87 -12.24
C TYR A 37 3.30 5.36 -11.23
N VAL A 38 2.89 4.10 -11.37
CA VAL A 38 2.03 3.42 -10.39
C VAL A 38 2.94 2.89 -9.30
N ALA A 39 2.87 3.51 -8.15
CA ALA A 39 3.90 3.40 -7.13
C ALA A 39 3.82 2.10 -6.32
N ALA A 40 4.86 1.84 -5.54
CA ALA A 40 4.98 0.66 -4.69
C ALA A 40 4.11 0.77 -3.42
N LEU A 41 4.10 -0.27 -2.61
CA LEU A 41 3.50 -0.32 -1.29
C LEU A 41 3.94 0.89 -0.43
N GLY A 42 2.99 1.49 0.26
CA GLY A 42 3.24 2.65 1.11
C GLY A 42 3.45 3.96 0.36
N SER A 43 2.89 4.07 -0.82
CA SER A 43 3.00 5.24 -1.68
C SER A 43 2.01 6.35 -1.37
N GLY A 44 0.83 6.02 -0.82
CA GLY A 44 -0.09 7.00 -0.27
C GLY A 44 0.19 7.22 1.21
N THR A 45 0.27 8.47 1.63
CA THR A 45 0.39 8.82 3.05
C THR A 45 -0.89 8.43 3.77
N LEU A 46 -0.76 7.63 4.84
CA LEU A 46 -1.87 7.27 5.72
C LEU A 46 -1.79 8.12 6.97
N THR A 47 -2.83 8.89 7.24
CA THR A 47 -2.92 9.80 8.40
C THR A 47 -4.04 9.36 9.32
N LEU A 48 -3.74 9.20 10.59
CA LEU A 48 -4.70 8.97 11.66
C LEU A 48 -5.15 10.31 12.22
N ASP A 49 -6.47 10.46 12.45
CA ASP A 49 -7.10 11.62 13.10
C ASP A 49 -6.69 12.98 12.47
N GLU A 50 -6.62 13.01 11.12
CA GLU A 50 -6.20 14.18 10.34
C GLU A 50 -6.94 15.45 10.76
N GLY A 51 -6.20 16.55 10.90
CA GLY A 51 -6.73 17.85 11.31
C GLY A 51 -7.03 17.98 12.81
N THR A 52 -6.65 17.02 13.64
CA THR A 52 -6.82 17.05 15.10
C THR A 52 -5.48 17.20 15.84
N GLU A 53 -5.53 17.41 17.16
CA GLU A 53 -4.33 17.41 18.01
C GLU A 53 -3.66 16.03 18.17
N ASN A 54 -4.35 14.96 17.73
CA ASN A 54 -3.85 13.58 17.77
C ASN A 54 -3.44 13.09 16.39
N GLU A 55 -3.32 13.99 15.41
CA GLU A 55 -2.87 13.66 14.07
C GLU A 55 -1.49 13.00 14.09
N ARG A 56 -1.39 11.85 13.40
CA ARG A 56 -0.09 11.18 13.20
C ARG A 56 -0.07 10.39 11.89
N THR A 57 1.12 10.20 11.34
CA THR A 57 1.37 9.33 10.20
C THR A 57 1.35 7.87 10.64
N LEU A 58 0.49 7.03 10.03
CA LEU A 58 0.40 5.60 10.38
C LEU A 58 1.45 4.75 9.68
N PHE A 59 1.84 5.14 8.48
CA PHE A 59 2.80 4.38 7.69
C PHE A 59 3.99 5.27 7.36
N ARG A 60 5.20 4.82 7.71
CA ARG A 60 6.46 5.61 7.69
C ARG A 60 6.40 6.84 8.61
N PRO A 61 5.96 6.67 9.88
CA PRO A 61 6.02 7.77 10.82
C PRO A 61 7.47 8.21 11.03
N GLU A 62 7.66 9.47 11.37
CA GLU A 62 8.98 9.94 11.82
C GLU A 62 9.35 9.27 13.15
N ILE A 63 10.66 9.05 13.37
CA ILE A 63 11.15 8.30 14.55
C ILE A 63 10.73 8.99 15.86
N ASP A 64 10.73 10.29 15.91
CA ASP A 64 10.35 11.08 17.07
C ASP A 64 8.85 10.96 17.41
N GLU A 65 8.00 10.68 16.42
CA GLU A 65 6.57 10.42 16.66
C GLU A 65 6.33 9.08 17.38
N ILE A 66 7.11 8.04 17.08
CA ILE A 66 6.90 6.68 17.63
C ILE A 66 7.84 6.35 18.80
N LEU A 67 8.91 7.08 18.99
CA LEU A 67 9.87 6.82 20.06
C LEU A 67 9.23 6.75 21.46
N PRO A 68 8.28 7.61 21.85
CA PRO A 68 7.59 7.50 23.12
C PRO A 68 6.89 6.17 23.35
N ASP A 69 6.28 5.61 22.29
CA ASP A 69 5.57 4.33 22.31
C ASP A 69 6.54 3.13 22.44
N LEU A 70 7.79 3.27 21.98
CA LEU A 70 8.81 2.23 22.03
C LEU A 70 9.66 2.25 23.31
N LEU A 71 9.72 3.38 24.02
CA LEU A 71 10.54 3.51 25.24
C LEU A 71 10.26 2.44 26.33
N PRO A 72 9.02 1.95 26.54
CA PRO A 72 8.73 0.89 27.52
C PRO A 72 9.49 -0.42 27.28
N ILE A 73 9.94 -0.70 26.05
CA ILE A 73 10.70 -1.89 25.71
C ILE A 73 12.06 -1.91 26.45
N VAL A 74 12.70 -0.76 26.66
CA VAL A 74 14.03 -0.67 27.25
C VAL A 74 14.06 -1.25 28.69
N PRO A 75 13.26 -0.77 29.65
CA PRO A 75 13.24 -1.36 30.99
C PRO A 75 12.73 -2.82 30.98
N ALA A 76 11.82 -3.18 30.07
CA ALA A 76 11.34 -4.55 29.93
C ALA A 76 12.47 -5.50 29.46
N ALA A 77 13.32 -5.06 28.51
CA ALA A 77 14.47 -5.81 28.05
C ALA A 77 15.53 -6.01 29.16
N VAL A 78 15.83 -4.97 29.95
CA VAL A 78 16.72 -5.08 31.12
C VAL A 78 16.17 -6.11 32.10
N LYS A 79 14.89 -6.08 32.39
CA LYS A 79 14.22 -7.03 33.28
C LYS A 79 14.24 -8.45 32.70
N LEU A 80 13.98 -8.61 31.39
CA LEU A 80 14.08 -9.91 30.71
C LEU A 80 15.47 -10.55 30.88
N ILE A 81 16.53 -9.78 30.72
CA ILE A 81 17.91 -10.25 30.90
C ILE A 81 18.14 -10.75 32.32
N ALA A 82 17.54 -10.08 33.32
CA ALA A 82 17.73 -10.39 34.74
C ALA A 82 16.89 -11.60 35.20
N ASP A 83 15.62 -11.68 34.84
CA ASP A 83 14.66 -12.64 35.41
C ASP A 83 14.13 -13.71 34.42
N LYS A 84 14.47 -13.55 33.12
CA LYS A 84 14.00 -14.47 32.05
C LYS A 84 12.48 -14.57 31.94
N ASN A 85 11.75 -13.52 32.31
CA ASN A 85 10.30 -13.48 32.21
C ASN A 85 9.90 -13.06 30.77
N TYR A 86 9.87 -14.03 29.85
CA TYR A 86 9.51 -13.80 28.44
C TYR A 86 8.07 -13.34 28.29
N GLU A 87 7.13 -13.84 29.09
CA GLU A 87 5.72 -13.45 29.02
C GLU A 87 5.55 -11.95 29.29
N ALA A 88 6.10 -11.45 30.39
CA ALA A 88 6.02 -10.04 30.74
C ALA A 88 6.74 -9.13 29.72
N PHE A 89 7.82 -9.60 29.12
CA PHE A 89 8.49 -8.89 28.03
C PHE A 89 7.63 -8.87 26.76
N GLY A 90 7.00 -10.01 26.42
CA GLY A 90 6.08 -10.13 25.31
C GLY A 90 4.90 -9.18 25.40
N ASP A 91 4.27 -9.06 26.60
CA ASP A 91 3.18 -8.12 26.83
C ASP A 91 3.57 -6.66 26.52
N VAL A 92 4.77 -6.26 26.95
CA VAL A 92 5.28 -4.91 26.66
C VAL A 92 5.60 -4.74 25.19
N LEU A 93 6.27 -5.71 24.56
CA LEU A 93 6.60 -5.67 23.14
C LEU A 93 5.36 -5.55 22.27
N ILE A 94 4.35 -6.39 22.52
CA ILE A 94 3.07 -6.41 21.82
C ILE A 94 2.32 -5.10 22.03
N GLY A 95 2.28 -4.60 23.27
CA GLY A 95 1.68 -3.30 23.56
C GLY A 95 2.30 -2.15 22.77
N CYS A 96 3.63 -2.12 22.66
CA CYS A 96 4.34 -1.12 21.87
C CYS A 96 4.09 -1.26 20.36
N VAL A 97 4.10 -2.49 19.83
CA VAL A 97 3.81 -2.74 18.41
C VAL A 97 2.38 -2.33 18.07
N ASN A 98 1.41 -2.70 18.90
CA ASN A 98 0.01 -2.35 18.69
C ASN A 98 -0.24 -0.83 18.84
N SER A 99 0.47 -0.13 19.72
CA SER A 99 0.40 1.33 19.82
C SER A 99 0.84 2.02 18.53
N VAL A 100 1.87 1.51 17.86
CA VAL A 100 2.39 2.08 16.62
C VAL A 100 1.59 1.64 15.40
N PHE A 101 1.27 0.34 15.28
CA PHE A 101 0.76 -0.27 14.05
C PHE A 101 -0.69 -0.76 14.13
N GLY A 102 -1.30 -0.80 15.31
CA GLY A 102 -2.64 -1.39 15.47
C GLY A 102 -3.70 -0.75 14.57
N GLU A 103 -3.62 0.56 14.36
CA GLU A 103 -4.56 1.30 13.51
C GLU A 103 -4.34 1.08 11.99
N LEU A 104 -3.32 0.30 11.60
CA LEU A 104 -3.21 -0.18 10.22
C LEU A 104 -4.23 -1.28 9.90
N ALA A 105 -4.76 -1.97 10.91
CA ALA A 105 -5.79 -2.98 10.72
C ALA A 105 -7.03 -2.38 10.03
N LEU A 106 -7.66 -3.18 9.19
CA LEU A 106 -8.96 -2.89 8.62
C LEU A 106 -10.05 -3.62 9.43
N ASP A 107 -11.31 -3.28 9.19
CA ASP A 107 -12.42 -4.01 9.79
C ASP A 107 -12.54 -5.45 9.25
N GLU A 108 -13.45 -6.24 9.78
CA GLU A 108 -13.73 -7.61 9.37
C GLU A 108 -14.16 -7.75 7.88
N ASN A 109 -14.51 -6.65 7.24
CA ASN A 109 -14.87 -6.58 5.82
C ASN A 109 -13.74 -6.06 4.93
N GLY A 110 -12.58 -5.72 5.52
CA GLY A 110 -11.43 -5.12 4.83
C GLY A 110 -11.68 -3.65 4.43
N ASN A 111 -12.35 -2.87 5.27
CA ASN A 111 -12.55 -1.43 5.08
C ASN A 111 -11.75 -0.64 6.12
N SER A 112 -11.28 0.54 5.71
CA SER A 112 -10.60 1.48 6.61
C SER A 112 -11.59 2.11 7.61
N SER A 113 -11.12 2.41 8.81
CA SER A 113 -11.88 3.22 9.75
C SER A 113 -11.98 4.68 9.26
N ASP A 114 -13.04 5.40 9.67
CA ASP A 114 -13.21 6.82 9.35
C ASP A 114 -12.13 7.73 9.96
N ARG A 115 -11.30 7.19 10.87
CA ARG A 115 -10.19 7.91 11.50
C ARG A 115 -8.94 7.93 10.64
N VAL A 116 -8.86 7.06 9.62
CA VAL A 116 -7.68 6.93 8.77
C VAL A 116 -8.00 7.45 7.39
N THR A 117 -7.27 8.48 6.99
CA THR A 117 -7.32 9.06 5.65
C THR A 117 -6.10 8.63 4.84
N CYS A 118 -6.26 8.54 3.53
CA CYS A 118 -5.17 8.36 2.59
C CYS A 118 -5.09 9.59 1.69
N GLU A 119 -3.88 10.04 1.42
CA GLU A 119 -3.62 11.12 0.47
C GLU A 119 -4.31 10.85 -0.88
N GLU A 120 -5.01 11.85 -1.40
CA GLU A 120 -5.64 11.79 -2.72
C GLU A 120 -4.67 12.30 -3.79
N PHE A 121 -4.64 11.59 -4.93
CA PHE A 121 -3.74 11.91 -6.04
C PHE A 121 -4.53 12.47 -7.21
N HIS A 122 -4.17 13.70 -7.61
CA HIS A 122 -4.69 14.38 -8.80
C HIS A 122 -3.55 14.82 -9.68
N PRO A 123 -3.70 14.80 -11.02
CA PRO A 123 -2.65 15.30 -11.89
C PRO A 123 -2.48 16.82 -11.71
N ASP A 124 -1.28 17.24 -11.46
CA ASP A 124 -0.87 18.60 -11.08
C ASP A 124 -0.52 19.49 -12.28
N SER A 125 -0.33 18.91 -13.46
CA SER A 125 0.13 19.61 -14.66
C SER A 125 -0.37 18.92 -15.93
N ALA A 126 -0.48 19.67 -17.00
CA ALA A 126 -0.68 19.15 -18.36
C ALA A 126 0.66 18.75 -19.03
N ASP A 127 1.80 18.96 -18.37
CA ASP A 127 3.10 18.59 -18.87
C ASP A 127 3.21 17.06 -19.00
N HIS A 128 3.80 16.63 -20.10
CA HIS A 128 4.03 15.21 -20.40
C HIS A 128 5.24 15.10 -21.34
N GLY A 129 5.74 13.88 -21.52
CA GLY A 129 6.92 13.61 -22.33
C GLY A 129 7.88 12.66 -21.61
N LEU A 130 9.14 12.58 -22.08
CA LEU A 130 10.13 11.63 -21.54
C LEU A 130 10.62 12.01 -20.14
N ASP A 131 10.67 13.31 -19.86
CA ASP A 131 11.24 13.86 -18.62
C ASP A 131 10.19 14.10 -17.54
N TYR A 132 8.91 13.81 -17.81
CA TYR A 132 7.82 13.99 -16.87
C TYR A 132 7.06 12.69 -16.64
N SER A 133 6.74 12.41 -15.38
CA SER A 133 5.87 11.28 -14.99
C SER A 133 4.89 11.71 -13.92
N TYR A 134 3.63 11.35 -14.12
CA TYR A 134 2.59 11.48 -13.13
C TYR A 134 2.77 10.41 -12.07
N TYR A 135 2.67 10.78 -10.81
CA TYR A 135 2.79 9.87 -9.69
C TYR A 135 1.41 9.46 -9.19
N PHE A 136 1.15 8.15 -9.10
CA PHE A 136 -0.07 7.61 -8.52
C PHE A 136 0.26 6.74 -7.31
N GLY A 137 -0.09 7.24 -6.12
CA GLY A 137 -0.08 6.52 -4.86
C GLY A 137 -1.48 6.08 -4.45
N TYR A 138 -1.56 5.26 -3.42
CA TYR A 138 -2.84 4.69 -2.97
C TYR A 138 -2.69 4.08 -1.57
N ASP A 139 -3.83 3.80 -0.91
CA ASP A 139 -3.86 3.03 0.33
C ASP A 139 -3.55 1.56 0.03
N PHE A 140 -2.35 1.15 0.41
CA PHE A 140 -1.83 -0.20 0.17
C PHE A 140 -2.57 -1.30 0.95
N ARG A 141 -3.33 -0.94 1.98
CA ARG A 141 -4.08 -1.87 2.82
C ARG A 141 -5.32 -2.39 2.10
N LEU A 142 -5.94 -1.52 1.30
CA LEU A 142 -7.21 -1.79 0.64
C LEU A 142 -7.08 -2.78 -0.52
N ASP A 143 -8.24 -3.27 -0.94
CA ASP A 143 -8.38 -4.13 -2.10
C ASP A 143 -7.74 -3.47 -3.36
N PRO A 144 -6.77 -4.12 -4.02
CA PRO A 144 -6.19 -3.62 -5.27
C PRO A 144 -7.23 -3.31 -6.36
N VAL A 145 -8.41 -3.93 -6.34
CA VAL A 145 -9.53 -3.60 -7.24
C VAL A 145 -10.07 -2.20 -6.94
N GLU A 146 -10.20 -1.81 -5.68
CA GLU A 146 -10.60 -0.45 -5.30
C GLU A 146 -9.54 0.58 -5.73
N ASN A 147 -8.27 0.29 -5.48
CA ASN A 147 -7.16 1.12 -5.94
C ASN A 147 -7.11 1.23 -7.47
N ALA A 148 -7.47 0.18 -8.20
CA ALA A 148 -7.58 0.20 -9.66
C ALA A 148 -8.71 1.12 -10.17
N LYS A 149 -9.81 1.26 -9.42
CA LYS A 149 -10.88 2.22 -9.75
C LYS A 149 -10.41 3.67 -9.59
N LEU A 150 -9.62 3.95 -8.54
CA LEU A 150 -8.99 5.26 -8.35
C LEU A 150 -7.97 5.55 -9.47
N LEU A 151 -7.16 4.56 -9.83
CA LEU A 151 -6.23 4.66 -10.96
C LEU A 151 -6.97 4.98 -12.27
N HIS A 152 -8.15 4.37 -12.49
CA HIS A 152 -8.96 4.67 -13.67
C HIS A 152 -9.39 6.14 -13.71
N GLN A 153 -9.87 6.69 -12.60
CA GLN A 153 -10.24 8.11 -12.51
C GLN A 153 -9.03 9.01 -12.81
N TYR A 154 -7.90 8.71 -12.20
CA TYR A 154 -6.65 9.44 -12.42
C TYR A 154 -6.20 9.41 -13.89
N ILE A 155 -6.33 8.27 -14.58
CA ILE A 155 -6.05 8.15 -16.01
C ILE A 155 -6.96 9.04 -16.83
N GLN A 156 -8.27 9.07 -16.53
CA GLN A 156 -9.21 9.91 -17.30
C GLN A 156 -8.89 11.41 -17.12
N GLU A 157 -8.53 11.84 -15.91
CA GLU A 157 -8.08 13.21 -15.64
C GLU A 157 -6.82 13.56 -16.45
N ILE A 158 -5.80 12.68 -16.48
CA ILE A 158 -4.58 12.87 -17.27
C ILE A 158 -4.92 12.96 -18.78
N LYS A 159 -5.76 12.07 -19.30
CA LYS A 159 -6.17 12.09 -20.70
C LYS A 159 -6.89 13.40 -21.04
N GLU A 160 -7.72 13.90 -20.12
CA GLU A 160 -8.44 15.16 -20.32
C GLU A 160 -7.49 16.36 -20.37
N ILE A 161 -6.56 16.50 -19.40
CA ILE A 161 -5.66 17.66 -19.35
C ILE A 161 -4.59 17.64 -20.44
N THR A 162 -4.07 16.44 -20.80
CA THR A 162 -2.99 16.29 -21.79
C THR A 162 -3.50 16.15 -23.22
N LYS A 163 -4.81 15.92 -23.41
CA LYS A 163 -5.45 15.66 -24.72
C LYS A 163 -4.88 14.42 -25.42
N HIS A 164 -4.43 13.41 -24.66
CA HIS A 164 -4.02 12.10 -25.16
C HIS A 164 -5.14 11.09 -25.02
N ASP A 165 -5.20 10.10 -25.94
CA ASP A 165 -6.14 8.98 -25.87
C ASP A 165 -5.64 7.83 -24.98
N THR A 166 -4.32 7.73 -24.84
CA THR A 166 -3.64 6.65 -24.11
C THR A 166 -2.59 7.19 -23.16
N VAL A 167 -2.19 6.33 -22.21
CA VAL A 167 -1.13 6.57 -21.24
C VAL A 167 -0.11 5.43 -21.29
N ARG A 168 1.09 5.66 -20.75
CA ARG A 168 2.10 4.63 -20.49
C ARG A 168 2.20 4.38 -19.00
N PHE A 169 2.46 3.16 -18.58
CA PHE A 169 2.67 2.81 -17.20
C PHE A 169 4.10 2.38 -16.91
N ARG A 170 4.60 2.84 -15.78
CA ARG A 170 5.71 2.24 -15.04
C ARG A 170 5.17 1.80 -13.70
N ALA A 171 4.86 0.51 -13.57
CA ALA A 171 4.33 -0.08 -12.34
C ALA A 171 5.48 -0.66 -11.52
N SER A 172 5.55 -0.31 -10.24
CA SER A 172 6.60 -0.77 -9.33
C SER A 172 6.00 -1.63 -8.21
N SER A 173 6.59 -2.81 -7.95
CA SER A 173 6.19 -3.68 -6.84
C SER A 173 4.67 -3.89 -6.80
N MET A 174 3.98 -3.54 -5.70
CA MET A 174 2.52 -3.61 -5.54
C MET A 174 1.75 -2.83 -6.61
N GLY A 175 2.33 -1.76 -7.18
CA GLY A 175 1.72 -1.03 -8.29
C GLY A 175 1.46 -1.92 -9.51
N GLY A 176 2.21 -3.03 -9.66
CA GLY A 176 1.94 -4.06 -10.67
C GLY A 176 0.62 -4.79 -10.42
N VAL A 177 0.31 -5.11 -9.18
CA VAL A 177 -0.96 -5.77 -8.81
C VAL A 177 -2.14 -4.84 -9.07
N VAL A 178 -2.03 -3.56 -8.69
CA VAL A 178 -3.05 -2.53 -8.99
C VAL A 178 -3.23 -2.35 -10.50
N THR A 179 -2.13 -2.33 -11.27
CA THR A 179 -2.17 -2.25 -12.74
C THR A 179 -2.84 -3.47 -13.37
N MET A 180 -2.59 -4.69 -12.87
CA MET A 180 -3.26 -5.90 -13.35
C MET A 180 -4.75 -5.90 -13.00
N SER A 181 -5.12 -5.42 -11.82
CA SER A 181 -6.52 -5.22 -11.41
C SER A 181 -7.21 -4.21 -12.32
N TYR A 182 -6.51 -3.12 -12.70
CA TYR A 182 -7.01 -2.16 -13.69
C TYR A 182 -7.27 -2.82 -15.06
N ILE A 183 -6.33 -3.59 -15.58
CA ILE A 183 -6.47 -4.29 -16.87
C ILE A 183 -7.65 -5.25 -16.84
N ARG A 184 -7.84 -5.95 -15.74
CA ARG A 184 -8.97 -6.88 -15.55
C ARG A 184 -10.33 -6.16 -15.60
N LEU A 185 -10.42 -4.98 -15.00
CA LEU A 185 -11.67 -4.20 -14.92
C LEU A 185 -11.99 -3.43 -16.22
N TYR A 186 -10.98 -2.80 -16.80
CA TYR A 186 -11.15 -1.80 -17.86
C TYR A 186 -10.49 -2.19 -19.19
N GLY A 187 -9.72 -3.28 -19.20
CA GLY A 187 -8.96 -3.69 -20.39
C GLY A 187 -7.73 -2.82 -20.64
N THR A 188 -7.24 -2.85 -21.87
CA THR A 188 -5.98 -2.19 -22.27
C THR A 188 -6.17 -1.04 -23.25
N ALA A 189 -7.41 -0.63 -23.51
CA ALA A 189 -7.70 0.39 -24.54
C ALA A 189 -7.05 1.76 -24.24
N ASP A 190 -6.89 2.10 -22.97
CA ASP A 190 -6.27 3.35 -22.51
C ASP A 190 -4.74 3.24 -22.39
N ILE A 191 -4.15 2.08 -22.67
CA ILE A 191 -2.74 1.79 -22.38
C ILE A 191 -1.95 1.61 -23.68
N GLU A 192 -0.88 2.40 -23.85
CA GLU A 192 0.06 2.22 -24.94
C GLU A 192 1.18 1.23 -24.58
N THR A 193 1.74 1.34 -23.38
CA THR A 193 2.87 0.51 -22.93
C THR A 193 2.84 0.38 -21.42
N ILE A 194 3.26 -0.79 -20.92
CA ILE A 194 3.47 -1.04 -19.49
C ILE A 194 4.87 -1.57 -19.27
N ILE A 195 5.55 -1.03 -18.25
CA ILE A 195 6.79 -1.57 -17.71
C ILE A 195 6.51 -2.03 -16.28
N PHE A 196 6.63 -3.33 -16.02
CA PHE A 196 6.58 -3.90 -14.69
C PHE A 196 7.98 -3.97 -14.08
N GLN A 197 8.18 -3.30 -12.95
CA GLN A 197 9.46 -3.24 -12.24
C GLN A 197 9.34 -3.95 -10.89
N CYS A 198 9.98 -5.11 -10.76
CA CYS A 198 9.99 -5.90 -9.52
C CYS A 198 8.57 -6.18 -8.96
N CYS A 199 7.61 -6.50 -9.85
CA CYS A 199 6.22 -6.70 -9.48
C CYS A 199 5.95 -8.18 -9.16
N PRO A 200 5.50 -8.52 -7.94
CA PRO A 200 5.18 -9.89 -7.54
C PRO A 200 3.76 -10.28 -8.00
N LEU A 201 3.57 -10.41 -9.32
CA LEU A 201 2.25 -10.64 -9.93
C LEU A 201 1.63 -12.02 -9.60
N GLN A 202 2.43 -12.94 -9.08
CA GLN A 202 1.99 -14.27 -8.61
C GLN A 202 2.25 -14.46 -7.11
N GLY A 203 2.36 -13.36 -6.39
CA GLY A 203 2.71 -13.38 -4.98
C GLY A 203 4.20 -13.61 -4.72
N THR A 204 4.54 -13.80 -3.46
CA THR A 204 5.90 -14.10 -2.98
C THR A 204 5.86 -15.18 -1.93
N ALA A 205 6.85 -16.10 -1.92
CA ALA A 205 6.97 -17.13 -0.89
C ALA A 205 7.01 -16.51 0.51
N VAL A 206 7.68 -15.35 0.68
CA VAL A 206 7.76 -14.65 1.98
C VAL A 206 6.39 -14.28 2.51
N ALA A 207 5.49 -13.75 1.67
CA ALA A 207 4.12 -13.45 2.07
C ALA A 207 3.34 -14.73 2.40
N GLY A 208 3.48 -15.78 1.55
CA GLY A 208 2.87 -17.07 1.80
C GLY A 208 3.30 -17.69 3.13
N GLU A 209 4.60 -17.72 3.40
CA GLU A 209 5.17 -18.24 4.65
C GLU A 209 4.71 -17.41 5.87
N LEU A 210 4.70 -16.08 5.76
CA LEU A 210 4.24 -15.20 6.84
C LEU A 210 2.77 -15.48 7.19
N TYR A 211 1.90 -15.54 6.19
CA TYR A 211 0.46 -15.77 6.38
C TYR A 211 0.10 -17.21 6.79
N ASN A 212 1.09 -18.11 6.84
CA ASN A 212 0.97 -19.47 7.33
C ASN A 212 1.80 -19.76 8.59
N GLY A 213 2.40 -18.73 9.20
CA GLY A 213 3.24 -18.88 10.39
C GLY A 213 4.52 -19.70 10.18
N LEU A 214 4.94 -19.87 8.91
CA LEU A 214 6.09 -20.69 8.53
C LEU A 214 7.41 -19.92 8.55
N VAL A 215 7.38 -18.62 8.87
CA VAL A 215 8.59 -17.77 8.89
C VAL A 215 9.54 -18.26 9.96
N GLU A 216 10.75 -18.60 9.54
CA GLU A 216 11.88 -18.87 10.42
C GLU A 216 12.68 -17.58 10.62
N ILE A 217 12.87 -17.21 11.90
CA ILE A 217 13.67 -16.04 12.27
C ILE A 217 15.07 -16.52 12.63
N ASP A 218 16.05 -16.27 11.74
CA ASP A 218 17.47 -16.54 12.02
C ASP A 218 18.10 -15.31 12.70
N LYS A 219 18.59 -15.51 13.95
CA LYS A 219 19.26 -14.43 14.69
C LYS A 219 20.51 -13.87 13.98
N ASN A 220 21.23 -14.71 13.20
CA ASN A 220 22.39 -14.24 12.47
C ASN A 220 21.98 -13.39 11.27
N ALA A 221 20.89 -13.76 10.58
CA ALA A 221 20.28 -12.93 9.56
C ALA A 221 19.78 -11.60 10.14
N LEU A 222 19.10 -11.64 11.29
CA LEU A 222 18.65 -10.44 12.00
C LEU A 222 19.82 -9.53 12.40
N LYS A 223 20.90 -10.11 12.97
CA LYS A 223 22.10 -9.37 13.33
C LYS A 223 22.80 -8.76 12.13
N ASN A 224 22.95 -9.53 11.05
CA ASN A 224 23.55 -9.04 9.80
C ASN A 224 22.71 -7.96 9.16
N TYR A 225 21.40 -8.12 9.15
CA TYR A 225 20.46 -7.09 8.66
C TYR A 225 20.58 -5.82 9.50
N ALA A 226 20.48 -5.92 10.81
CA ALA A 226 20.64 -4.79 11.71
C ALA A 226 21.99 -4.08 11.52
N SER A 227 23.10 -4.80 11.42
CA SER A 227 24.44 -4.20 11.30
C SER A 227 24.74 -3.59 9.93
N GLN A 228 24.14 -4.11 8.85
CA GLN A 228 24.37 -3.62 7.48
C GLN A 228 23.32 -2.60 7.04
N ALA A 229 22.09 -2.75 7.49
CA ALA A 229 21.01 -1.88 7.13
C ALA A 229 20.99 -0.57 7.94
N LEU A 230 21.46 -0.60 9.20
CA LEU A 230 21.52 0.59 10.06
C LEU A 230 22.14 1.84 9.43
N PRO A 231 23.23 1.77 8.66
CA PRO A 231 23.81 2.95 8.01
C PRO A 231 23.02 3.46 6.80
N GLU A 232 22.16 2.63 6.19
CA GLU A 232 21.49 2.91 4.90
C GLU A 232 19.97 3.12 5.06
N LEU A 233 19.42 2.92 6.25
CA LEU A 233 17.98 2.89 6.51
C LEU A 233 17.34 4.28 6.61
N GLY A 234 17.38 5.03 5.54
CA GLY A 234 16.74 6.35 5.49
C GLY A 234 15.28 6.37 5.02
N SER A 235 14.68 5.26 4.60
CA SER A 235 13.42 5.38 3.84
C SER A 235 12.34 4.32 4.01
N ASP A 236 12.57 3.21 4.72
CA ASP A 236 11.54 2.17 4.85
C ASP A 236 11.00 2.05 6.28
N LEU A 237 9.67 1.89 6.42
CA LEU A 237 8.93 1.85 7.68
C LEU A 237 9.52 0.88 8.71
N LEU A 238 9.70 -0.39 8.30
CA LEU A 238 10.25 -1.42 9.18
C LEU A 238 11.65 -1.06 9.63
N SER A 239 12.37 -0.37 8.78
CA SER A 239 13.71 0.14 8.99
C SER A 239 13.74 1.25 10.02
N GLY A 240 12.85 2.23 9.92
CA GLY A 240 12.77 3.36 10.85
C GLY A 240 12.43 2.91 12.27
N VAL A 241 11.44 2.02 12.41
CA VAL A 241 11.05 1.46 13.71
C VAL A 241 12.13 0.58 14.30
N LEU A 242 12.73 -0.29 13.48
CA LEU A 242 13.84 -1.15 13.93
C LEU A 242 15.06 -0.30 14.36
N LEU A 243 15.36 0.78 13.63
CA LEU A 243 16.39 1.76 14.00
C LEU A 243 16.08 2.42 15.34
N ALA A 244 14.88 2.96 15.52
CA ALA A 244 14.48 3.61 16.76
C ALA A 244 14.58 2.64 17.95
N LEU A 245 14.14 1.39 17.75
CA LEU A 245 14.25 0.35 18.77
C LEU A 245 15.70 -0.01 19.08
N ILE A 246 16.52 -0.25 18.04
CA ILE A 246 17.95 -0.59 18.22
C ILE A 246 18.69 0.57 18.88
N GLU A 247 18.46 1.80 18.46
CA GLU A 247 19.08 2.97 19.05
C GLU A 247 18.68 3.14 20.52
N ALA A 248 17.40 2.94 20.85
CA ALA A 248 16.93 2.98 22.24
C ALA A 248 17.57 1.89 23.10
N LEU A 249 17.72 0.67 22.59
CA LEU A 249 18.34 -0.46 23.28
C LEU A 249 19.86 -0.31 23.37
N ASP A 250 20.51 0.27 22.36
CA ASP A 250 21.95 0.54 22.35
C ASP A 250 22.31 1.64 23.34
N ILE A 251 21.57 2.75 23.36
CA ILE A 251 21.72 3.83 24.37
C ILE A 251 21.57 3.26 25.80
N ALA A 252 20.67 2.29 25.98
CA ALA A 252 20.49 1.61 27.27
C ALA A 252 21.58 0.55 27.56
N GLY A 253 22.43 0.21 26.58
CA GLY A 253 23.50 -0.80 26.71
C GLY A 253 23.00 -2.24 26.84
N VAL A 254 21.79 -2.54 26.38
CA VAL A 254 21.16 -3.87 26.51
C VAL A 254 21.09 -4.65 25.21
N TRP A 255 21.37 -4.04 24.05
CA TRP A 255 21.24 -4.64 22.73
C TRP A 255 22.05 -5.95 22.58
N ASP A 256 23.35 -5.92 22.88
CA ASP A 256 24.20 -7.10 22.79
C ASP A 256 23.73 -8.25 23.67
N SER A 257 23.19 -7.94 24.86
CA SER A 257 22.66 -8.96 25.78
C SER A 257 21.38 -9.59 25.24
N LEU A 258 20.52 -8.82 24.56
CA LEU A 258 19.32 -9.34 23.89
C LEU A 258 19.69 -10.26 22.73
N LEU A 259 20.71 -9.95 21.95
CA LEU A 259 21.18 -10.82 20.87
C LEU A 259 21.65 -12.19 21.35
N VAL A 260 22.21 -12.26 22.57
CA VAL A 260 22.65 -13.56 23.18
C VAL A 260 21.44 -14.46 23.48
N ILE A 261 20.28 -13.88 23.85
CA ILE A 261 19.06 -14.62 24.19
C ILE A 261 17.98 -14.56 23.09
N ALA A 262 18.35 -14.12 21.89
CA ALA A 262 17.40 -13.93 20.80
C ALA A 262 16.66 -15.23 20.40
N ASP A 263 17.35 -16.39 20.41
CA ASP A 263 16.72 -17.68 20.13
C ASP A 263 15.63 -18.01 21.17
N ASP A 264 15.91 -17.72 22.45
CA ASP A 264 14.94 -17.95 23.52
C ASP A 264 13.74 -16.98 23.41
N ILE A 265 13.99 -15.72 23.02
CA ILE A 265 12.93 -14.74 22.76
C ILE A 265 12.04 -15.23 21.63
N ILE A 266 12.62 -15.62 20.50
CA ILE A 266 11.87 -16.13 19.34
C ILE A 266 11.06 -17.36 19.74
N LEU A 267 11.69 -18.34 20.39
CA LEU A 267 11.02 -19.57 20.78
C LEU A 267 9.83 -19.35 21.72
N ASN A 268 9.92 -18.39 22.65
CA ASN A 268 8.91 -18.17 23.67
C ASN A 268 7.84 -17.15 23.26
N LEU A 269 8.12 -16.29 22.27
CA LEU A 269 7.21 -15.20 21.90
C LEU A 269 6.60 -15.32 20.51
N LYS A 270 7.08 -16.21 19.64
CA LYS A 270 6.63 -16.32 18.26
C LYS A 270 5.10 -16.42 18.18
N ASP A 271 4.52 -17.41 18.84
CA ASP A 271 3.08 -17.67 18.76
C ASP A 271 2.27 -16.49 19.31
N LYS A 272 2.70 -15.94 20.43
CA LYS A 272 2.05 -14.77 21.05
C LYS A 272 2.09 -13.53 20.15
N VAL A 273 3.23 -13.27 19.49
CA VAL A 273 3.36 -12.15 18.54
C VAL A 273 2.46 -12.36 17.32
N PHE A 274 2.33 -13.59 16.83
CA PHE A 274 1.39 -13.89 15.75
C PHE A 274 -0.05 -13.64 16.20
N GLU A 275 -0.49 -14.22 17.30
CA GLU A 275 -1.87 -14.17 17.78
C GLU A 275 -2.31 -12.76 18.20
N GLU A 276 -1.44 -12.01 18.85
CA GLU A 276 -1.81 -10.71 19.47
C GLU A 276 -1.35 -9.47 18.66
N CYS A 277 -0.53 -9.66 17.61
CA CYS A 277 -0.05 -8.58 16.74
C CYS A 277 -0.32 -8.84 15.27
N LEU A 278 0.33 -9.88 14.69
CA LEU A 278 0.39 -10.04 13.24
C LEU A 278 -0.96 -10.40 12.65
N ILE A 279 -1.68 -11.34 13.27
CA ILE A 279 -3.03 -11.73 12.81
C ILE A 279 -4.00 -10.55 12.91
N PRO A 280 -4.15 -9.85 14.05
CA PRO A 280 -5.05 -8.71 14.16
C PRO A 280 -4.74 -7.57 13.21
N ILE A 281 -3.46 -7.27 12.96
CA ILE A 281 -3.06 -6.14 12.11
C ILE A 281 -3.14 -6.50 10.62
N PHE A 282 -2.59 -7.65 10.21
CA PHE A 282 -2.40 -8.00 8.80
C PHE A 282 -3.47 -8.93 8.24
N GLY A 283 -4.19 -9.66 9.08
CA GLY A 283 -5.20 -10.64 8.64
C GLY A 283 -6.32 -10.04 7.80
N THR A 284 -6.64 -8.77 8.01
CA THR A 284 -7.74 -8.07 7.32
C THR A 284 -7.29 -7.17 6.17
N LEU A 285 -6.01 -7.21 5.73
CA LEU A 285 -5.46 -6.33 4.70
C LEU A 285 -5.48 -6.97 3.29
N PRO A 286 -6.51 -6.73 2.43
CA PRO A 286 -6.58 -7.34 1.11
C PRO A 286 -5.37 -7.00 0.24
N GLY A 287 -4.83 -5.79 0.37
CA GLY A 287 -3.65 -5.38 -0.38
C GLY A 287 -2.43 -6.25 -0.09
N ILE A 288 -2.23 -6.67 1.16
CA ILE A 288 -1.11 -7.56 1.51
C ILE A 288 -1.44 -9.02 1.14
N TRP A 289 -2.69 -9.45 1.29
CA TRP A 289 -3.13 -10.76 0.82
C TRP A 289 -2.87 -10.97 -0.67
N SER A 290 -2.92 -9.92 -1.49
CA SER A 290 -2.62 -10.02 -2.92
C SER A 290 -1.19 -10.48 -3.24
N PHE A 291 -0.30 -10.54 -2.22
CA PHE A 291 1.05 -11.09 -2.31
C PHE A 291 1.15 -12.54 -1.85
N VAL A 292 0.10 -13.12 -1.30
CA VAL A 292 0.09 -14.53 -0.90
C VAL A 292 -0.10 -15.39 -2.15
N PRO A 293 0.79 -16.33 -2.48
CA PRO A 293 0.59 -17.23 -3.62
C PRO A 293 -0.59 -18.19 -3.41
N ASP A 294 -1.20 -18.66 -4.51
CA ASP A 294 -2.38 -19.54 -4.47
C ASP A 294 -2.19 -20.80 -3.61
N GLU A 295 -1.00 -21.40 -3.65
CA GLU A 295 -0.68 -22.60 -2.85
C GLU A 295 -0.70 -22.35 -1.33
N TYR A 296 -0.58 -21.11 -0.88
CA TYR A 296 -0.63 -20.70 0.52
C TYR A 296 -1.97 -20.12 0.95
N TYR A 297 -2.88 -19.87 0.03
CA TYR A 297 -4.07 -19.07 0.29
C TYR A 297 -5.05 -19.75 1.26
N GLU A 298 -5.42 -21.00 0.99
CA GLU A 298 -6.41 -21.71 1.82
C GLU A 298 -5.90 -21.93 3.26
N SER A 299 -4.66 -22.41 3.40
CA SER A 299 -4.05 -22.59 4.73
C SER A 299 -3.77 -21.25 5.42
N GLY A 300 -3.50 -20.21 4.66
CA GLY A 300 -3.33 -18.85 5.17
C GLY A 300 -4.62 -18.30 5.78
N LYS A 301 -5.78 -18.50 5.16
CA LYS A 301 -7.08 -18.09 5.73
C LYS A 301 -7.32 -18.76 7.08
N GLU A 302 -7.02 -20.05 7.20
CA GLU A 302 -7.15 -20.79 8.46
C GLU A 302 -6.17 -20.26 9.52
N PHE A 303 -4.90 -20.07 9.16
CA PHE A 303 -3.87 -19.56 10.07
C PHE A 303 -4.15 -18.12 10.53
N MET A 304 -4.58 -17.24 9.63
CA MET A 304 -4.95 -15.85 9.94
C MET A 304 -6.34 -15.74 10.59
N GLN A 305 -6.98 -16.88 10.93
CA GLN A 305 -8.25 -16.97 11.66
C GLN A 305 -9.42 -16.25 10.98
N LEU A 306 -9.45 -16.22 9.65
CA LEU A 306 -10.59 -15.63 8.93
C LEU A 306 -11.83 -16.51 9.07
N ASP A 307 -12.85 -15.99 9.76
CA ASP A 307 -14.14 -16.65 9.90
C ASP A 307 -14.99 -16.49 8.61
N PRO A 308 -15.48 -17.60 8.00
CA PRO A 308 -16.25 -17.53 6.76
C PRO A 308 -17.57 -16.74 6.85
N VAL A 309 -18.08 -16.48 8.04
CA VAL A 309 -19.33 -15.72 8.26
C VAL A 309 -19.00 -14.26 8.58
N GLU A 310 -18.11 -14.03 9.56
CA GLU A 310 -17.73 -12.69 9.99
C GLU A 310 -16.91 -11.96 8.88
N ASN A 311 -15.98 -12.67 8.24
CA ASN A 311 -15.12 -12.11 7.18
C ASN A 311 -15.65 -12.39 5.76
N ALA A 312 -16.93 -12.73 5.58
CA ALA A 312 -17.47 -13.14 4.27
C ALA A 312 -17.16 -12.15 3.12
N LYS A 313 -17.29 -10.84 3.37
CA LYS A 313 -17.00 -9.82 2.35
C LYS A 313 -15.49 -9.65 2.09
N LEU A 314 -14.67 -9.78 3.13
CA LEU A 314 -13.23 -9.79 2.97
C LEU A 314 -12.81 -10.97 2.11
N ILE A 315 -13.29 -12.18 2.42
CA ILE A 315 -12.98 -13.41 1.66
C ILE A 315 -13.43 -13.26 0.20
N GLU A 316 -14.61 -12.68 -0.07
CA GLU A 316 -15.06 -12.39 -1.44
C GLU A 316 -14.08 -11.48 -2.20
N LYS A 317 -13.51 -10.46 -1.54
CA LYS A 317 -12.45 -9.63 -2.13
C LYS A 317 -11.18 -10.45 -2.42
N LEU A 318 -10.74 -11.27 -1.45
CA LEU A 318 -9.53 -12.08 -1.57
C LEU A 318 -9.65 -13.13 -2.68
N ASP A 319 -10.79 -13.82 -2.79
CA ASP A 319 -11.06 -14.82 -3.84
C ASP A 319 -10.98 -14.22 -5.26
N CYS A 320 -11.00 -12.88 -5.40
CA CYS A 320 -10.77 -12.22 -6.68
C CYS A 320 -9.33 -12.34 -7.20
N TYR A 321 -8.35 -12.61 -6.34
CA TYR A 321 -6.92 -12.74 -6.71
C TYR A 321 -6.46 -14.18 -6.80
N HIS A 322 -7.14 -15.10 -6.13
CA HIS A 322 -6.78 -16.51 -6.00
C HIS A 322 -7.76 -17.39 -6.77
N TYR A 323 -7.26 -18.28 -7.64
CA TYR A 323 -8.06 -19.15 -8.51
C TYR A 323 -7.73 -20.62 -8.27
#